data_e934514a452bcfb7f9ec6e9dfded98b6
#
_entry.id   e934514a452bcfb7f9ec6e9dfded98b6
#
_cell.length_a   1.000
_cell.length_b   1.000
_cell.length_c   1.000
_cell.angle_alpha   90.00
_cell.angle_beta   90.00
_cell.angle_gamma   90.00
#
_symmetry.space_group_name_H-M   'P 1'
#
loop_
_entity.id
_entity.type
_entity.pdbx_description
1 polymer ?
#
loop_
_entity_poly.entity_id
_entity_poly.type
_entity_poly.pdbx_seq_one_letter_code
_entity_poly.pdbx_strand_id
1 'polypeptide(L)'
;MITIKEIAAKLGMSTTTVSNVIHGKAGEVSEETRKKVEEFLREVDYVPNINARNLAQNESKIIGVALKAREDKYENLIMDPFVAELIGGLEETIRNAGYFMMIYISRDTEKIMRHVSTWNVDGLILFGMLDDDGIRISTKYKKPIVCIDTYSIEGLKHFVNVGLNDEKGTYEMVKYMISQGHRKIAFLSDNSKGVDLARLTGYKKALAEAGIEFQEKDFLKIRPKSDEIEASLDEICKRAFEYTAIMCVSDLYAVTLMSALTDRGIRVPEGISIAGFDDNMLGSLYRPALTTVHQDVKQKGVVAATTLLARIRGERTPNQIRLPAKLVIRDTVTKPRVIPGVFS
;
A
#
# COMPACT_ATOMS: atom_id res chain seq x y z
N MET A 1 7.74 -12.62 36.81
CA MET A 1 8.61 -13.14 35.73
C MET A 1 10.00 -13.21 36.28
N ILE A 2 10.65 -14.40 36.25
CA ILE A 2 12.01 -14.58 36.81
C ILE A 2 13.05 -13.83 35.97
N THR A 3 14.01 -13.18 36.59
CA THR A 3 15.05 -12.40 35.95
C THR A 3 16.33 -13.19 35.73
N ILE A 4 17.19 -12.77 34.78
CA ILE A 4 18.53 -13.41 34.58
C ILE A 4 19.34 -13.44 35.88
N LYS A 5 19.20 -12.41 36.72
CA LYS A 5 19.89 -12.32 38.02
C LYS A 5 19.41 -13.41 39.01
N GLU A 6 18.11 -13.65 39.06
CA GLU A 6 17.51 -14.70 39.89
C GLU A 6 17.85 -16.11 39.39
N ILE A 7 17.87 -16.32 38.06
CA ILE A 7 18.29 -17.57 37.43
C ILE A 7 19.75 -17.85 37.76
N ALA A 8 20.63 -16.87 37.60
CA ALA A 8 22.05 -16.99 37.93
C ALA A 8 22.26 -17.35 39.40
N ALA A 9 21.54 -16.71 40.32
CA ALA A 9 21.60 -16.99 41.74
C ALA A 9 21.13 -18.44 42.06
N LYS A 10 20.03 -18.90 41.44
CA LYS A 10 19.53 -20.27 41.66
C LYS A 10 20.44 -21.35 41.11
N LEU A 11 21.13 -21.08 40.00
CA LEU A 11 22.08 -22.02 39.39
C LEU A 11 23.50 -21.92 39.95
N GLY A 12 23.79 -20.94 40.83
CA GLY A 12 25.13 -20.69 41.34
C GLY A 12 26.13 -20.23 40.28
N MET A 13 25.65 -19.50 39.27
CA MET A 13 26.44 -19.06 38.12
C MET A 13 26.48 -17.53 38.01
N SER A 14 27.40 -17.01 37.19
CA SER A 14 27.40 -15.58 36.89
C SER A 14 26.23 -15.19 35.97
N THR A 15 25.72 -13.94 36.08
CA THR A 15 24.72 -13.40 35.16
C THR A 15 25.20 -13.39 33.71
N THR A 16 26.52 -13.22 33.51
CA THR A 16 27.15 -13.27 32.18
C THR A 16 27.07 -14.68 31.60
N THR A 17 27.33 -15.72 32.38
CA THR A 17 27.23 -17.13 31.95
C THR A 17 25.80 -17.46 31.50
N VAL A 18 24.80 -17.12 32.31
CA VAL A 18 23.38 -17.35 31.97
C VAL A 18 22.98 -16.53 30.74
N SER A 19 23.39 -15.27 30.64
CA SER A 19 23.14 -14.40 29.50
C SER A 19 23.76 -14.96 28.19
N ASN A 20 24.98 -15.49 28.24
CA ASN A 20 25.65 -16.07 27.09
C ASN A 20 24.91 -17.31 26.55
N VAL A 21 24.37 -18.15 27.44
CA VAL A 21 23.53 -19.29 27.04
C VAL A 21 22.22 -18.81 26.40
N ILE A 22 21.51 -17.88 27.05
CA ILE A 22 20.25 -17.33 26.55
C ILE A 22 20.43 -16.70 25.15
N HIS A 23 21.61 -16.13 24.89
CA HIS A 23 21.91 -15.43 23.63
C HIS A 23 22.69 -16.27 22.62
N GLY A 24 22.85 -17.59 22.87
CA GLY A 24 23.46 -18.51 21.92
C GLY A 24 24.95 -18.29 21.67
N LYS A 25 25.68 -17.61 22.59
CA LYS A 25 27.14 -17.46 22.54
C LYS A 25 27.84 -18.74 22.99
N ALA A 26 27.65 -19.81 22.23
CA ALA A 26 28.05 -21.17 22.59
C ALA A 26 29.56 -21.35 22.80
N GLY A 27 30.42 -20.52 22.20
CA GLY A 27 31.87 -20.60 22.34
C GLY A 27 32.40 -20.10 23.69
N GLU A 28 31.60 -19.43 24.50
CA GLU A 28 32.03 -18.83 25.79
C GLU A 28 31.57 -19.63 27.01
N VAL A 29 30.87 -20.77 26.82
CA VAL A 29 30.29 -21.58 27.90
C VAL A 29 30.46 -23.06 27.59
N SER A 30 30.82 -23.88 28.61
CA SER A 30 30.94 -25.34 28.44
C SER A 30 29.57 -25.96 28.09
N GLU A 31 29.59 -27.10 27.39
CA GLU A 31 28.37 -27.80 26.98
C GLU A 31 27.52 -28.28 28.17
N GLU A 32 28.18 -28.68 29.23
CA GLU A 32 27.53 -29.08 30.49
C GLU A 32 26.78 -27.90 31.13
N THR A 33 27.45 -26.75 31.22
CA THR A 33 26.84 -25.52 31.74
C THR A 33 25.65 -25.05 30.85
N ARG A 34 25.80 -25.16 29.54
CA ARG A 34 24.73 -24.83 28.61
C ARG A 34 23.49 -25.68 28.85
N LYS A 35 23.63 -27.00 28.89
CA LYS A 35 22.54 -27.94 29.14
C LYS A 35 21.81 -27.62 30.46
N LYS A 36 22.57 -27.41 31.52
CA LYS A 36 22.01 -27.09 32.84
C LYS A 36 21.20 -25.80 32.85
N VAL A 37 21.67 -24.78 32.17
CA VAL A 37 20.91 -23.52 32.03
C VAL A 37 19.67 -23.70 31.17
N GLU A 38 19.77 -24.39 30.02
CA GLU A 38 18.65 -24.62 29.09
C GLU A 38 17.54 -25.46 29.74
N GLU A 39 17.91 -26.47 30.59
CA GLU A 39 16.94 -27.28 31.34
C GLU A 39 16.21 -26.43 32.37
N PHE A 40 16.92 -25.61 33.13
CA PHE A 40 16.31 -24.71 34.09
C PHE A 40 15.41 -23.64 33.41
N LEU A 41 15.82 -23.09 32.28
CA LEU A 41 14.99 -22.13 31.52
C LEU A 41 13.67 -22.77 31.07
N ARG A 42 13.70 -24.05 30.64
CA ARG A 42 12.48 -24.81 30.27
C ARG A 42 11.61 -25.09 31.49
N GLU A 43 12.23 -25.48 32.64
CA GLU A 43 11.50 -25.78 33.87
C GLU A 43 10.71 -24.56 34.39
N VAL A 44 11.27 -23.36 34.27
CA VAL A 44 10.64 -22.12 34.75
C VAL A 44 9.86 -21.36 33.67
N ASP A 45 9.70 -21.96 32.50
CA ASP A 45 9.05 -21.33 31.33
C ASP A 45 9.59 -19.91 31.07
N TYR A 46 10.91 -19.79 31.05
CA TYR A 46 11.55 -18.48 30.91
C TYR A 46 11.44 -17.93 29.49
N VAL A 47 10.79 -16.81 29.38
CA VAL A 47 10.76 -16.04 28.12
C VAL A 47 11.79 -14.91 28.21
N PRO A 48 12.82 -14.89 27.32
CA PRO A 48 13.81 -13.82 27.30
C PRO A 48 13.16 -12.43 27.13
N ASN A 49 13.57 -11.48 27.97
CA ASN A 49 13.15 -10.10 27.79
C ASN A 49 13.88 -9.46 26.60
N ILE A 50 13.21 -9.42 25.47
CA ILE A 50 13.73 -8.86 24.22
C ILE A 50 14.16 -7.39 24.38
N ASN A 51 13.47 -6.61 25.23
CA ASN A 51 13.80 -5.20 25.45
C ASN A 51 15.19 -5.00 26.06
N ALA A 52 15.58 -5.84 27.02
CA ALA A 52 16.90 -5.76 27.63
C ALA A 52 18.02 -6.10 26.62
N ARG A 53 17.79 -7.06 25.74
CA ARG A 53 18.70 -7.43 24.64
C ARG A 53 18.82 -6.31 23.61
N ASN A 54 17.71 -5.79 23.16
CA ASN A 54 17.64 -4.77 22.15
C ASN A 54 18.31 -3.46 22.61
N LEU A 55 18.15 -3.11 23.90
CA LEU A 55 18.82 -1.96 24.50
C LEU A 55 20.35 -2.10 24.45
N ALA A 56 20.88 -3.30 24.71
CA ALA A 56 22.32 -3.57 24.67
C ALA A 56 22.90 -3.54 23.24
N GLN A 57 22.07 -3.85 22.22
CA GLN A 57 22.43 -3.85 20.80
C GLN A 57 22.09 -2.54 20.07
N ASN A 58 21.45 -1.59 20.75
CA ASN A 58 20.91 -0.37 20.15
C ASN A 58 19.97 -0.64 18.95
N GLU A 59 19.27 -1.78 18.99
CA GLU A 59 18.26 -2.20 18.01
C GLU A 59 16.90 -2.31 18.69
N SER A 60 15.82 -1.93 18.03
CA SER A 60 14.47 -2.12 18.59
C SER A 60 13.82 -3.44 18.14
N LYS A 61 14.30 -4.00 17.02
CA LYS A 61 13.65 -5.10 16.28
C LYS A 61 12.21 -4.76 15.86
N ILE A 62 11.92 -3.46 15.69
CA ILE A 62 10.64 -2.93 15.26
C ILE A 62 10.82 -2.22 13.91
N ILE A 63 9.98 -2.57 12.96
CA ILE A 63 9.79 -1.81 11.73
C ILE A 63 8.53 -0.98 11.86
N GLY A 64 8.67 0.34 11.71
CA GLY A 64 7.52 1.24 11.66
C GLY A 64 6.88 1.22 10.28
N VAL A 65 5.55 1.09 10.24
CA VAL A 65 4.74 1.23 9.03
C VAL A 65 3.77 2.39 9.26
N ALA A 66 4.06 3.53 8.66
CA ALA A 66 3.26 4.73 8.84
C ALA A 66 2.37 4.98 7.62
N LEU A 67 1.08 5.03 7.87
CA LEU A 67 0.04 5.27 6.88
C LEU A 67 -0.56 6.65 7.09
N LYS A 68 -0.45 7.51 6.09
CA LYS A 68 -1.07 8.84 6.15
C LYS A 68 -2.49 8.78 5.64
N ALA A 69 -3.46 8.92 6.55
CA ALA A 69 -4.85 9.02 6.21
C ALA A 69 -5.18 10.42 5.65
N ARG A 70 -6.15 10.50 4.76
CA ARG A 70 -6.69 11.76 4.21
C ARG A 70 -8.01 12.09 4.91
N GLU A 71 -8.28 13.40 5.11
CA GLU A 71 -9.53 13.86 5.74
C GLU A 71 -10.77 13.66 4.86
N ASP A 72 -10.56 13.72 3.55
CA ASP A 72 -11.58 13.62 2.53
C ASP A 72 -11.80 12.19 2.02
N LYS A 73 -11.22 11.19 2.69
CA LYS A 73 -11.35 9.77 2.34
C LYS A 73 -12.06 9.00 3.47
N TYR A 74 -11.96 7.66 3.47
CA TYR A 74 -12.68 6.82 4.46
C TYR A 74 -12.16 7.07 5.89
N GLU A 75 -13.03 6.86 6.86
CA GLU A 75 -12.68 6.94 8.29
C GLU A 75 -11.69 5.85 8.70
N ASN A 76 -11.81 4.65 8.12
CA ASN A 76 -10.94 3.52 8.39
C ASN A 76 -10.15 3.09 7.14
N LEU A 77 -8.89 3.50 7.08
CA LEU A 77 -8.00 3.22 5.96
C LEU A 77 -7.74 1.70 5.75
N ILE A 78 -7.79 0.89 6.82
CA ILE A 78 -7.54 -0.55 6.74
C ILE A 78 -8.68 -1.29 6.03
N MET A 79 -9.86 -0.70 5.93
CA MET A 79 -10.99 -1.26 5.17
C MET A 79 -10.78 -1.22 3.66
N ASP A 80 -9.82 -0.43 3.18
CA ASP A 80 -9.44 -0.43 1.77
C ASP A 80 -8.74 -1.76 1.42
N PRO A 81 -9.26 -2.56 0.46
CA PRO A 81 -8.68 -3.85 0.09
C PRO A 81 -7.21 -3.76 -0.31
N PHE A 82 -6.81 -2.69 -0.99
CA PHE A 82 -5.41 -2.43 -1.34
C PHE A 82 -4.54 -2.32 -0.07
N VAL A 83 -4.97 -1.54 0.90
CA VAL A 83 -4.23 -1.32 2.15
C VAL A 83 -4.15 -2.60 2.96
N ALA A 84 -5.23 -3.36 3.04
CA ALA A 84 -5.26 -4.64 3.77
C ALA A 84 -4.28 -5.66 3.17
N GLU A 85 -4.26 -5.80 1.85
CA GLU A 85 -3.37 -6.72 1.13
C GLU A 85 -1.90 -6.28 1.25
N LEU A 86 -1.63 -4.98 1.14
CA LEU A 86 -0.30 -4.39 1.34
C LEU A 86 0.24 -4.71 2.73
N ILE A 87 -0.56 -4.51 3.78
CA ILE A 87 -0.20 -4.81 5.17
C ILE A 87 0.12 -6.30 5.33
N GLY A 88 -0.65 -7.18 4.70
CA GLY A 88 -0.39 -8.62 4.72
C GLY A 88 0.98 -8.99 4.16
N GLY A 89 1.37 -8.43 3.02
CA GLY A 89 2.68 -8.65 2.41
C GLY A 89 3.84 -8.07 3.25
N LEU A 90 3.63 -6.90 3.85
CA LEU A 90 4.59 -6.28 4.77
C LEU A 90 4.77 -7.13 6.03
N GLU A 91 3.69 -7.51 6.71
CA GLU A 91 3.73 -8.24 7.98
C GLU A 91 4.45 -9.57 7.82
N GLU A 92 4.07 -10.38 6.86
CA GLU A 92 4.66 -11.70 6.62
C GLU A 92 6.18 -11.59 6.41
N THR A 93 6.63 -10.60 5.62
CA THR A 93 8.05 -10.40 5.31
C THR A 93 8.83 -9.91 6.52
N ILE A 94 8.29 -8.94 7.27
CA ILE A 94 8.91 -8.34 8.45
C ILE A 94 9.03 -9.40 9.57
N ARG A 95 7.97 -10.16 9.82
CA ARG A 95 7.93 -11.22 10.83
C ARG A 95 8.90 -12.35 10.51
N ASN A 96 8.97 -12.80 9.25
CA ASN A 96 9.90 -13.84 8.81
C ASN A 96 11.37 -13.42 8.93
N ALA A 97 11.64 -12.11 8.91
CA ALA A 97 12.98 -11.56 9.17
C ALA A 97 13.31 -11.36 10.66
N GLY A 98 12.41 -11.76 11.58
CA GLY A 98 12.61 -11.66 13.03
C GLY A 98 12.39 -10.25 13.59
N TYR A 99 11.60 -9.42 12.89
CA TYR A 99 11.18 -8.09 13.35
C TYR A 99 9.69 -8.07 13.71
N PHE A 100 9.31 -7.12 14.55
CA PHE A 100 7.92 -6.79 14.81
C PHE A 100 7.48 -5.62 13.92
N MET A 101 6.26 -5.67 13.39
CA MET A 101 5.67 -4.59 12.65
C MET A 101 4.84 -3.70 13.57
N MET A 102 5.10 -2.39 13.58
CA MET A 102 4.31 -1.40 14.30
C MET A 102 3.61 -0.49 13.29
N ILE A 103 2.28 -0.60 13.21
CA ILE A 103 1.47 0.25 12.33
C ILE A 103 1.05 1.51 13.08
N TYR A 104 1.22 2.66 12.43
CA TYR A 104 0.73 3.94 12.90
C TYR A 104 -0.02 4.68 11.79
N ILE A 105 -1.30 4.97 12.04
CA ILE A 105 -2.16 5.68 11.10
C ILE A 105 -2.43 7.08 11.64
N SER A 106 -2.17 8.11 10.85
CA SER A 106 -2.44 9.49 11.22
C SER A 106 -2.64 10.38 9.99
N ARG A 107 -3.42 11.44 10.16
CA ARG A 107 -3.54 12.54 9.19
C ARG A 107 -2.39 13.55 9.29
N ASP A 108 -1.68 13.52 10.39
CA ASP A 108 -0.66 14.50 10.76
C ASP A 108 0.73 13.86 10.73
N THR A 109 1.57 14.33 9.79
CA THR A 109 2.95 13.87 9.60
C THR A 109 3.83 14.11 10.82
N GLU A 110 3.62 15.21 11.58
CA GLU A 110 4.40 15.49 12.78
C GLU A 110 4.07 14.49 13.91
N LYS A 111 2.80 14.06 14.02
CA LYS A 111 2.41 12.99 14.94
C LYS A 111 3.06 11.68 14.56
N ILE A 112 3.06 11.32 13.26
CA ILE A 112 3.76 10.13 12.75
C ILE A 112 5.22 10.16 13.19
N MET A 113 5.93 11.26 12.92
CA MET A 113 7.34 11.38 13.26
C MET A 113 7.62 11.29 14.75
N ARG A 114 6.78 11.89 15.58
CA ARG A 114 6.91 11.81 17.05
C ARG A 114 6.81 10.37 17.54
N HIS A 115 5.82 9.60 17.07
CA HIS A 115 5.65 8.20 17.49
C HIS A 115 6.79 7.32 17.00
N VAL A 116 7.19 7.45 15.74
CA VAL A 116 8.32 6.70 15.17
C VAL A 116 9.62 6.96 15.96
N SER A 117 9.87 8.20 16.34
CA SER A 117 11.05 8.57 17.15
C SER A 117 10.98 8.03 18.57
N THR A 118 9.79 8.04 19.19
CA THR A 118 9.58 7.52 20.55
C THR A 118 9.91 6.03 20.66
N TRP A 119 9.51 5.25 19.67
CA TRP A 119 9.75 3.80 19.65
C TRP A 119 11.11 3.39 19.08
N ASN A 120 11.92 4.35 18.63
CA ASN A 120 13.27 4.12 18.08
C ASN A 120 13.29 2.98 17.02
N VAL A 121 12.28 2.92 16.15
CA VAL A 121 12.16 1.85 15.14
C VAL A 121 13.43 1.73 14.29
N ASP A 122 13.80 0.54 13.83
CA ASP A 122 15.05 0.29 13.09
C ASP A 122 14.96 0.71 11.62
N GLY A 123 13.77 0.79 11.09
CA GLY A 123 13.47 1.29 9.76
C GLY A 123 12.01 1.71 9.63
N LEU A 124 11.70 2.44 8.56
CA LEU A 124 10.39 3.04 8.36
C LEU A 124 9.86 2.79 6.96
N ILE A 125 8.64 2.29 6.85
CA ILE A 125 7.88 2.22 5.61
C ILE A 125 6.79 3.28 5.64
N LEU A 126 6.68 4.06 4.58
CA LEU A 126 5.74 5.17 4.46
C LEU A 126 4.77 4.91 3.31
N PHE A 127 3.47 5.09 3.57
CA PHE A 127 2.42 5.02 2.55
C PHE A 127 1.46 6.20 2.66
N GLY A 128 0.98 6.71 1.51
CA GLY A 128 0.06 7.84 1.44
C GLY A 128 0.71 9.20 1.67
N MET A 129 2.05 9.28 1.62
CA MET A 129 2.79 10.53 1.76
C MET A 129 2.73 11.35 0.47
N LEU A 130 2.57 12.66 0.61
CA LEU A 130 2.72 13.62 -0.47
C LEU A 130 4.12 14.27 -0.41
N ASP A 131 4.45 15.03 -1.44
CA ASP A 131 5.79 15.59 -1.73
C ASP A 131 6.45 16.28 -0.53
N ASP A 132 5.73 17.16 0.14
CA ASP A 132 6.25 17.92 1.29
C ASP A 132 6.51 17.03 2.52
N ASP A 133 5.77 15.94 2.66
CA ASP A 133 5.92 15.02 3.80
C ASP A 133 7.27 14.29 3.76
N GLY A 134 7.69 13.83 2.58
CA GLY A 134 8.95 13.13 2.39
C GLY A 134 10.14 14.00 2.81
N ILE A 135 10.15 15.27 2.42
CA ILE A 135 11.21 16.22 2.79
C ILE A 135 11.26 16.43 4.31
N ARG A 136 10.10 16.66 4.96
CA ARG A 136 10.02 16.86 6.42
C ARG A 136 10.53 15.63 7.19
N ILE A 137 10.17 14.43 6.72
CA ILE A 137 10.58 13.19 7.36
C ILE A 137 12.09 12.98 7.22
N SER A 138 12.67 13.21 6.03
CA SER A 138 14.10 13.01 5.75
C SER A 138 15.03 13.87 6.60
N THR A 139 14.58 15.05 6.99
CA THR A 139 15.37 15.96 7.83
C THR A 139 15.49 15.48 9.28
N LYS A 140 14.46 14.82 9.78
CA LYS A 140 14.33 14.41 11.20
C LYS A 140 14.70 12.94 11.45
N TYR A 141 14.49 12.05 10.49
CA TYR A 141 14.71 10.62 10.63
C TYR A 141 15.92 10.15 9.82
N LYS A 142 16.90 9.52 10.48
CA LYS A 142 18.21 9.18 9.88
C LYS A 142 18.39 7.70 9.56
N LYS A 143 17.49 6.83 10.02
CA LYS A 143 17.50 5.40 9.70
C LYS A 143 16.88 5.15 8.31
N PRO A 144 17.01 3.95 7.73
CA PRO A 144 16.47 3.63 6.42
C PRO A 144 14.96 3.87 6.29
N ILE A 145 14.56 4.43 5.14
CA ILE A 145 13.16 4.68 4.79
C ILE A 145 12.87 4.09 3.42
N VAL A 146 11.73 3.42 3.32
CA VAL A 146 11.11 3.01 2.05
C VAL A 146 9.74 3.64 1.95
N CYS A 147 9.47 4.32 0.85
CA CYS A 147 8.16 4.86 0.52
C CYS A 147 7.43 3.93 -0.45
N ILE A 148 6.12 3.88 -0.35
CA ILE A 148 5.27 3.14 -1.28
C ILE A 148 4.41 4.16 -2.02
N ASP A 149 4.45 4.08 -3.37
CA ASP A 149 3.66 4.91 -4.29
C ASP A 149 3.82 6.42 -4.06
N THR A 150 5.05 6.88 -3.76
CA THR A 150 5.37 8.29 -3.59
C THR A 150 6.23 8.76 -4.78
N TYR A 151 5.65 9.52 -5.71
CA TYR A 151 6.29 9.83 -7.00
C TYR A 151 7.24 11.02 -6.99
N SER A 152 7.13 11.90 -6.05
CA SER A 152 7.82 13.21 -6.01
C SER A 152 9.07 13.26 -5.13
N ILE A 153 9.59 12.12 -4.72
CA ILE A 153 10.86 12.03 -3.99
C ILE A 153 12.09 11.87 -4.93
N GLU A 154 11.93 12.21 -6.21
CA GLU A 154 13.05 12.24 -7.15
C GLU A 154 14.13 13.23 -6.67
N GLY A 155 15.32 12.73 -6.39
CA GLY A 155 16.46 13.52 -5.90
C GLY A 155 16.78 13.39 -4.42
N LEU A 156 15.94 12.80 -3.59
CA LEU A 156 16.26 12.52 -2.19
C LEU A 156 17.09 11.23 -2.06
N LYS A 157 18.39 11.38 -1.87
CA LYS A 157 19.39 10.28 -1.89
C LYS A 157 19.15 9.16 -0.85
N HIS A 158 18.35 9.40 0.17
CA HIS A 158 18.13 8.46 1.28
C HIS A 158 16.80 7.69 1.21
N PHE A 159 15.98 7.98 0.22
CA PHE A 159 14.69 7.32 0.04
C PHE A 159 14.75 6.25 -1.03
N VAL A 160 14.03 5.18 -0.79
CA VAL A 160 13.66 4.22 -1.82
C VAL A 160 12.16 4.35 -2.02
N ASN A 161 11.72 4.42 -3.27
CA ASN A 161 10.30 4.30 -3.60
C ASN A 161 10.02 2.95 -4.27
N VAL A 162 9.02 2.26 -3.76
CA VAL A 162 8.44 1.07 -4.41
C VAL A 162 7.08 1.48 -4.96
N GLY A 163 7.00 1.61 -6.27
CA GLY A 163 5.82 2.05 -6.97
C GLY A 163 5.41 1.11 -8.10
N LEU A 164 4.53 1.60 -8.94
CA LEU A 164 3.99 0.89 -10.09
C LEU A 164 4.17 1.72 -11.37
N ASN A 165 3.99 1.10 -12.51
CA ASN A 165 3.85 1.80 -13.80
C ASN A 165 2.40 2.27 -14.01
N ASP A 166 1.88 3.13 -13.09
CA ASP A 166 0.49 3.58 -13.06
C ASP A 166 0.06 4.29 -14.34
N GLU A 167 0.89 5.22 -14.85
CA GLU A 167 0.62 5.91 -16.12
C GLU A 167 0.46 4.91 -17.25
N LYS A 168 1.38 3.95 -17.38
CA LYS A 168 1.34 2.93 -18.43
C LYS A 168 0.11 2.03 -18.27
N GLY A 169 -0.20 1.57 -17.06
CA GLY A 169 -1.36 0.71 -16.79
C GLY A 169 -2.66 1.35 -17.25
N THR A 170 -2.89 2.60 -16.86
CA THR A 170 -4.10 3.34 -17.28
C THR A 170 -4.08 3.65 -18.78
N TYR A 171 -2.94 4.04 -19.33
CA TYR A 171 -2.79 4.27 -20.76
C TYR A 171 -3.20 3.03 -21.58
N GLU A 172 -2.71 1.86 -21.24
CA GLU A 172 -3.05 0.61 -21.93
C GLU A 172 -4.54 0.25 -21.77
N MET A 173 -5.14 0.46 -20.59
CA MET A 173 -6.57 0.22 -20.37
C MET A 173 -7.41 1.15 -21.23
N VAL A 174 -7.11 2.43 -21.27
CA VAL A 174 -7.87 3.40 -22.09
C VAL A 174 -7.69 3.12 -23.58
N LYS A 175 -6.50 2.72 -24.02
CA LYS A 175 -6.28 2.24 -25.40
C LYS A 175 -7.15 1.01 -25.73
N TYR A 176 -7.27 0.07 -24.79
CA TYR A 176 -8.17 -1.06 -24.95
C TYR A 176 -9.62 -0.58 -25.11
N MET A 177 -10.11 0.32 -24.25
CA MET A 177 -11.46 0.88 -24.39
C MET A 177 -11.68 1.57 -25.74
N ILE A 178 -10.70 2.36 -26.21
CA ILE A 178 -10.73 3.00 -27.53
C ILE A 178 -10.75 1.98 -28.66
N SER A 179 -10.02 0.87 -28.53
CA SER A 179 -10.03 -0.21 -29.52
C SER A 179 -11.37 -0.95 -29.62
N GLN A 180 -12.16 -0.94 -28.53
CA GLN A 180 -13.54 -1.43 -28.54
C GLN A 180 -14.50 -0.44 -29.20
N GLY A 181 -14.07 0.77 -29.54
CA GLY A 181 -14.86 1.80 -30.22
C GLY A 181 -15.31 2.94 -29.34
N HIS A 182 -14.94 2.97 -28.07
CA HIS A 182 -15.29 4.08 -27.19
C HIS A 182 -14.56 5.37 -27.59
N ARG A 183 -15.32 6.49 -27.65
CA ARG A 183 -14.80 7.82 -27.92
C ARG A 183 -15.23 8.84 -26.86
N LYS A 184 -16.27 8.55 -26.11
CA LYS A 184 -16.73 9.33 -24.96
C LYS A 184 -16.43 8.55 -23.69
N ILE A 185 -15.24 8.74 -23.15
CA ILE A 185 -14.71 8.05 -21.99
C ILE A 185 -14.53 9.09 -20.88
N ALA A 186 -15.07 8.86 -19.70
CA ALA A 186 -14.78 9.68 -18.51
C ALA A 186 -13.69 9.03 -17.64
N PHE A 187 -13.07 9.85 -16.79
CA PHE A 187 -12.15 9.40 -15.76
C PHE A 187 -12.73 9.70 -14.38
N LEU A 188 -12.87 8.68 -13.53
CA LEU A 188 -13.43 8.83 -12.19
C LEU A 188 -12.35 8.68 -11.13
N SER A 189 -12.19 9.72 -10.31
CA SER A 189 -11.26 9.75 -9.19
C SER A 189 -11.73 10.71 -8.09
N ASP A 190 -11.19 10.56 -6.89
CA ASP A 190 -11.43 11.47 -5.77
C ASP A 190 -10.45 12.66 -5.76
N ASN A 191 -9.33 12.55 -6.48
CA ASN A 191 -8.33 13.60 -6.58
C ASN A 191 -7.48 13.48 -7.85
N SER A 192 -6.55 14.45 -8.06
CA SER A 192 -5.59 14.46 -9.17
C SER A 192 -4.16 14.69 -8.66
N LYS A 193 -3.74 13.95 -7.62
CA LYS A 193 -2.40 14.04 -7.01
C LYS A 193 -1.77 12.65 -6.90
N GLY A 194 -0.44 12.59 -6.77
CA GLY A 194 0.29 11.34 -6.56
C GLY A 194 -0.03 10.27 -7.61
N VAL A 195 -0.43 9.10 -7.16
CA VAL A 195 -0.82 7.94 -7.99
C VAL A 195 -1.97 8.30 -8.95
N ASP A 196 -2.99 9.00 -8.46
CA ASP A 196 -4.17 9.34 -9.25
C ASP A 196 -3.82 10.32 -10.38
N LEU A 197 -2.85 11.22 -10.16
CA LEU A 197 -2.30 12.06 -11.22
C LEU A 197 -1.57 11.24 -12.29
N ALA A 198 -0.77 10.25 -11.88
CA ALA A 198 -0.08 9.39 -12.83
C ALA A 198 -1.07 8.60 -13.70
N ARG A 199 -2.13 8.06 -13.08
CA ARG A 199 -3.22 7.37 -13.78
C ARG A 199 -3.99 8.33 -14.72
N LEU A 200 -4.31 9.53 -14.27
CA LEU A 200 -4.95 10.57 -15.10
C LEU A 200 -4.05 10.97 -16.28
N THR A 201 -2.74 11.04 -16.08
CA THR A 201 -1.78 11.32 -17.15
C THR A 201 -1.81 10.22 -18.23
N GLY A 202 -1.83 8.96 -17.83
CA GLY A 202 -1.97 7.82 -18.74
C GLY A 202 -3.26 7.86 -19.54
N TYR A 203 -4.38 8.20 -18.88
CA TYR A 203 -5.69 8.40 -19.54
C TYR A 203 -5.64 9.51 -20.58
N LYS A 204 -5.17 10.73 -20.21
CA LYS A 204 -5.06 11.85 -21.14
C LYS A 204 -4.17 11.53 -22.33
N LYS A 205 -3.06 10.84 -22.12
CA LYS A 205 -2.14 10.42 -23.17
C LYS A 205 -2.80 9.48 -24.19
N ALA A 206 -3.55 8.48 -23.71
CA ALA A 206 -4.26 7.55 -24.60
C ALA A 206 -5.34 8.24 -25.43
N LEU A 207 -6.08 9.20 -24.85
CA LEU A 207 -7.06 10.00 -25.58
C LEU A 207 -6.38 10.85 -26.67
N ALA A 208 -5.31 11.56 -26.32
CA ALA A 208 -4.59 12.44 -27.25
C ALA A 208 -4.05 11.67 -28.45
N GLU A 209 -3.46 10.47 -28.25
CA GLU A 209 -3.00 9.62 -29.35
C GLU A 209 -4.13 9.15 -30.29
N ALA A 210 -5.34 9.05 -29.77
CA ALA A 210 -6.53 8.67 -30.56
C ALA A 210 -7.26 9.89 -31.17
N GLY A 211 -6.70 11.09 -31.02
CA GLY A 211 -7.34 12.36 -31.51
C GLY A 211 -8.60 12.74 -30.72
N ILE A 212 -8.72 12.28 -29.46
CA ILE A 212 -9.83 12.61 -28.57
C ILE A 212 -9.36 13.71 -27.61
N GLU A 213 -10.02 14.85 -27.63
CA GLU A 213 -9.70 15.96 -26.73
C GLU A 213 -10.25 15.70 -25.32
N PHE A 214 -9.41 15.80 -24.29
CA PHE A 214 -9.83 15.78 -22.90
C PHE A 214 -10.48 17.13 -22.53
N GLN A 215 -11.60 17.08 -21.87
CA GLN A 215 -12.26 18.26 -21.29
C GLN A 215 -12.34 18.10 -19.77
N GLU A 216 -12.25 19.19 -19.00
CA GLU A 216 -12.29 19.13 -17.53
C GLU A 216 -13.57 18.47 -16.98
N LYS A 217 -14.69 18.57 -17.73
CA LYS A 217 -15.94 17.87 -17.38
C LYS A 217 -15.83 16.35 -17.45
N ASP A 218 -14.83 15.79 -18.18
CA ASP A 218 -14.63 14.34 -18.31
C ASP A 218 -13.95 13.76 -17.07
N PHE A 219 -13.45 14.61 -16.17
CA PHE A 219 -13.03 14.23 -14.83
C PHE A 219 -14.25 14.21 -13.90
N LEU A 220 -14.71 13.02 -13.56
CA LEU A 220 -15.80 12.80 -12.62
C LEU A 220 -15.23 12.66 -11.21
N LYS A 221 -15.53 13.63 -10.36
CA LYS A 221 -15.02 13.63 -8.99
C LYS A 221 -15.95 12.87 -8.05
N ILE A 222 -15.51 11.73 -7.51
CA ILE A 222 -16.16 11.04 -6.40
C ILE A 222 -15.70 11.62 -5.05
N ARG A 223 -16.61 11.76 -4.10
CA ARG A 223 -16.33 12.18 -2.73
C ARG A 223 -16.56 10.98 -1.80
N PRO A 224 -15.49 10.24 -1.44
CA PRO A 224 -15.62 8.93 -0.77
C PRO A 224 -15.95 9.02 0.73
N LYS A 225 -16.07 10.20 1.30
CA LYS A 225 -16.47 10.40 2.68
C LYS A 225 -17.92 9.95 2.90
N SER A 226 -18.20 9.28 4.01
CA SER A 226 -19.48 8.59 4.26
C SER A 226 -20.72 9.48 4.13
N ASP A 227 -20.61 10.76 4.47
CA ASP A 227 -21.67 11.75 4.38
C ASP A 227 -21.83 12.42 2.99
N GLU A 228 -20.88 12.22 2.09
CA GLU A 228 -20.85 12.86 0.76
C GLU A 228 -20.94 11.87 -0.42
N ILE A 229 -20.69 10.58 -0.18
CA ILE A 229 -20.52 9.60 -1.25
C ILE A 229 -21.79 9.42 -2.08
N GLU A 230 -22.95 9.29 -1.42
CA GLU A 230 -24.24 9.10 -2.11
C GLU A 230 -24.57 10.29 -3.02
N ALA A 231 -24.41 11.52 -2.52
CA ALA A 231 -24.65 12.71 -3.32
C ALA A 231 -23.70 12.80 -4.53
N SER A 232 -22.44 12.41 -4.36
CA SER A 232 -21.49 12.39 -5.47
C SER A 232 -21.80 11.31 -6.50
N LEU A 233 -22.27 10.13 -6.06
CA LEU A 233 -22.70 9.06 -6.96
C LEU A 233 -23.97 9.46 -7.74
N ASP A 234 -24.92 10.17 -7.11
CA ASP A 234 -26.09 10.71 -7.80
C ASP A 234 -25.71 11.67 -8.91
N GLU A 235 -24.77 12.58 -8.66
CA GLU A 235 -24.25 13.51 -9.68
C GLU A 235 -23.58 12.75 -10.84
N ILE A 236 -22.75 11.76 -10.53
CA ILE A 236 -22.03 10.95 -11.52
C ILE A 236 -23.02 10.12 -12.35
N CYS A 237 -24.00 9.45 -11.73
CA CYS A 237 -24.99 8.62 -12.42
C CYS A 237 -25.87 9.43 -13.35
N LYS A 238 -26.27 10.67 -12.99
CA LYS A 238 -27.00 11.58 -13.87
C LYS A 238 -26.22 11.91 -15.15
N ARG A 239 -24.90 11.99 -15.03
CA ARG A 239 -24.00 12.29 -16.15
C ARG A 239 -23.53 11.06 -16.92
N ALA A 240 -23.79 9.83 -16.41
CA ALA A 240 -23.35 8.59 -17.05
C ALA A 240 -23.81 8.46 -18.52
N PHE A 241 -24.94 9.09 -18.89
CA PHE A 241 -25.45 9.09 -20.27
C PHE A 241 -24.66 9.96 -21.25
N GLU A 242 -23.81 10.86 -20.77
CA GLU A 242 -22.88 11.65 -21.58
C GLU A 242 -21.74 10.82 -22.14
N TYR A 243 -21.45 9.66 -21.51
CA TYR A 243 -20.30 8.79 -21.79
C TYR A 243 -20.74 7.39 -22.25
N THR A 244 -19.85 6.70 -22.90
CA THR A 244 -20.01 5.28 -23.24
C THR A 244 -19.16 4.37 -22.35
N ALA A 245 -18.15 4.95 -21.68
CA ALA A 245 -17.28 4.22 -20.76
C ALA A 245 -16.74 5.16 -19.67
N ILE A 246 -16.41 4.58 -18.51
CA ILE A 246 -15.74 5.27 -17.41
C ILE A 246 -14.52 4.45 -16.98
N MET A 247 -13.34 5.09 -17.00
CA MET A 247 -12.13 4.57 -16.38
C MET A 247 -12.10 5.02 -14.92
N CYS A 248 -12.24 4.11 -13.97
CA CYS A 248 -12.17 4.40 -12.56
C CYS A 248 -10.71 4.25 -12.06
N VAL A 249 -10.28 5.18 -11.21
CA VAL A 249 -8.91 5.19 -10.67
C VAL A 249 -8.60 3.98 -9.80
N SER A 250 -9.61 3.30 -9.25
CA SER A 250 -9.46 2.06 -8.47
C SER A 250 -10.66 1.13 -8.64
N ASP A 251 -10.48 -0.15 -8.35
CA ASP A 251 -11.55 -1.16 -8.36
C ASP A 251 -12.62 -0.86 -7.31
N LEU A 252 -12.22 -0.33 -6.16
CA LEU A 252 -13.18 0.04 -5.12
C LEU A 252 -14.17 1.09 -5.63
N TYR A 253 -13.69 2.12 -6.32
CA TYR A 253 -14.58 3.12 -6.91
C TYR A 253 -15.36 2.58 -8.11
N ALA A 254 -14.78 1.67 -8.89
CA ALA A 254 -15.46 1.01 -9.99
C ALA A 254 -16.66 0.18 -9.48
N VAL A 255 -16.47 -0.67 -8.48
CA VAL A 255 -17.54 -1.50 -7.90
C VAL A 255 -18.59 -0.64 -7.21
N THR A 256 -18.19 0.41 -6.49
CA THR A 256 -19.11 1.37 -5.86
C THR A 256 -19.99 2.07 -6.92
N LEU A 257 -19.39 2.51 -8.03
CA LEU A 257 -20.14 3.11 -9.13
C LEU A 257 -21.07 2.09 -9.81
N MET A 258 -20.59 0.85 -10.05
CA MET A 258 -21.40 -0.21 -10.64
C MET A 258 -22.63 -0.53 -9.81
N SER A 259 -22.51 -0.57 -8.48
CA SER A 259 -23.65 -0.73 -7.57
C SER A 259 -24.64 0.42 -7.73
N ALA A 260 -24.15 1.67 -7.66
CA ALA A 260 -25.01 2.85 -7.80
C ALA A 260 -25.70 2.95 -9.17
N LEU A 261 -25.06 2.51 -10.26
CA LEU A 261 -25.66 2.42 -11.59
C LEU A 261 -26.75 1.35 -11.64
N THR A 262 -26.48 0.18 -11.06
CA THR A 262 -27.46 -0.93 -11.00
C THR A 262 -28.72 -0.54 -10.24
N ASP A 263 -28.60 0.13 -9.10
CA ASP A 263 -29.74 0.64 -8.30
C ASP A 263 -30.62 1.64 -9.09
N ARG A 264 -30.04 2.27 -10.12
CA ARG A 264 -30.73 3.21 -11.02
C ARG A 264 -31.13 2.59 -12.36
N GLY A 265 -31.04 1.26 -12.49
CA GLY A 265 -31.43 0.52 -13.69
C GLY A 265 -30.47 0.69 -14.88
N ILE A 266 -29.27 1.22 -14.67
CA ILE A 266 -28.26 1.36 -15.73
C ILE A 266 -27.40 0.09 -15.74
N ARG A 267 -27.47 -0.68 -16.83
CA ARG A 267 -26.75 -1.94 -16.96
C ARG A 267 -25.29 -1.73 -17.35
N VAL A 268 -24.42 -2.47 -16.74
CA VAL A 268 -23.00 -2.60 -17.10
C VAL A 268 -22.79 -4.00 -17.68
N PRO A 269 -22.21 -4.17 -18.86
CA PRO A 269 -21.59 -3.15 -19.72
C PRO A 269 -22.54 -2.51 -20.76
N GLU A 270 -23.79 -3.01 -20.97
CA GLU A 270 -24.64 -2.64 -22.10
C GLU A 270 -25.03 -1.15 -22.11
N GLY A 271 -25.30 -0.57 -20.96
CA GLY A 271 -25.59 0.85 -20.78
C GLY A 271 -24.35 1.72 -20.77
N ILE A 272 -23.30 1.25 -20.11
CA ILE A 272 -22.02 1.92 -19.97
C ILE A 272 -20.93 0.92 -19.58
N SER A 273 -19.77 1.00 -20.23
CA SER A 273 -18.60 0.19 -19.88
C SER A 273 -17.84 0.80 -18.69
N ILE A 274 -17.38 -0.04 -17.77
CA ILE A 274 -16.62 0.36 -16.60
C ILE A 274 -15.30 -0.39 -16.56
N ALA A 275 -14.19 0.32 -16.34
CA ALA A 275 -12.89 -0.31 -16.02
C ALA A 275 -12.35 0.22 -14.72
N GLY A 276 -11.61 -0.63 -14.01
CA GLY A 276 -10.97 -0.33 -12.74
C GLY A 276 -9.44 -0.36 -12.79
N PHE A 277 -8.86 -0.34 -11.60
CA PHE A 277 -7.43 -0.49 -11.37
C PHE A 277 -7.24 -1.17 -10.00
N ASP A 278 -6.34 -2.10 -9.86
CA ASP A 278 -5.81 -2.86 -8.73
C ASP A 278 -5.96 -4.37 -8.91
N ASP A 279 -7.03 -4.86 -9.54
CA ASP A 279 -7.41 -6.28 -9.65
C ASP A 279 -7.65 -6.93 -8.27
N ASN A 280 -8.37 -6.21 -7.40
CA ASN A 280 -8.69 -6.70 -6.08
C ASN A 280 -9.84 -7.74 -6.11
N MET A 281 -10.02 -8.42 -4.98
CA MET A 281 -11.04 -9.47 -4.84
C MET A 281 -12.47 -8.98 -5.13
N LEU A 282 -12.81 -7.74 -4.77
CA LEU A 282 -14.16 -7.19 -5.00
C LEU A 282 -14.50 -7.14 -6.50
N GLY A 283 -13.56 -6.64 -7.33
CA GLY A 283 -13.76 -6.56 -8.78
C GLY A 283 -13.93 -7.92 -9.44
N SER A 284 -13.25 -8.96 -8.94
CA SER A 284 -13.35 -10.33 -9.46
C SER A 284 -14.63 -11.05 -9.03
N LEU A 285 -15.16 -10.75 -7.85
CA LEU A 285 -16.36 -11.38 -7.28
C LEU A 285 -17.66 -10.68 -7.73
N TYR A 286 -17.61 -9.40 -8.07
CA TYR A 286 -18.80 -8.67 -8.54
C TYR A 286 -19.29 -9.22 -9.89
N ARG A 287 -20.57 -9.00 -10.23
CA ARG A 287 -21.16 -9.42 -11.51
C ARG A 287 -21.86 -8.24 -12.16
N PRO A 288 -21.48 -7.95 -13.44
CA PRO A 288 -20.43 -8.56 -14.25
C PRO A 288 -19.02 -8.37 -13.64
N ALA A 289 -18.08 -9.31 -13.90
CA ALA A 289 -16.74 -9.25 -13.37
C ALA A 289 -15.95 -8.09 -13.98
N LEU A 290 -15.24 -7.34 -13.13
CA LEU A 290 -14.62 -6.07 -13.50
C LEU A 290 -13.37 -6.26 -14.39
N THR A 291 -13.37 -5.63 -15.54
CA THR A 291 -12.18 -5.39 -16.37
C THR A 291 -11.32 -4.35 -15.67
N THR A 292 -10.04 -4.67 -15.42
CA THR A 292 -9.18 -3.86 -14.57
C THR A 292 -7.71 -3.92 -14.97
N VAL A 293 -6.88 -3.14 -14.30
CA VAL A 293 -5.42 -3.22 -14.36
C VAL A 293 -4.91 -3.92 -13.11
N HIS A 294 -4.28 -5.07 -13.29
CA HIS A 294 -3.67 -5.85 -12.20
C HIS A 294 -2.39 -5.18 -11.69
N GLN A 295 -2.28 -5.08 -10.37
CA GLN A 295 -1.05 -4.87 -9.63
C GLN A 295 -0.93 -5.92 -8.51
N ASP A 296 0.26 -6.49 -8.34
CA ASP A 296 0.51 -7.42 -7.25
C ASP A 296 0.81 -6.63 -5.96
N VAL A 297 -0.27 -6.32 -5.23
CA VAL A 297 -0.21 -5.48 -4.01
C VAL A 297 0.55 -6.20 -2.90
N LYS A 298 0.33 -7.52 -2.74
CA LYS A 298 1.09 -8.32 -1.78
C LYS A 298 2.58 -8.28 -2.09
N GLN A 299 2.95 -8.48 -3.35
CA GLN A 299 4.35 -8.42 -3.79
C GLN A 299 4.95 -7.02 -3.60
N LYS A 300 4.16 -5.96 -3.76
CA LYS A 300 4.59 -4.58 -3.46
C LYS A 300 5.01 -4.46 -1.98
N GLY A 301 4.22 -5.00 -1.06
CA GLY A 301 4.56 -5.08 0.36
C GLY A 301 5.83 -5.89 0.62
N VAL A 302 5.95 -7.07 0.01
CA VAL A 302 7.15 -7.92 0.11
C VAL A 302 8.40 -7.19 -0.36
N VAL A 303 8.34 -6.54 -1.53
CA VAL A 303 9.47 -5.79 -2.09
C VAL A 303 9.85 -4.61 -1.21
N ALA A 304 8.87 -3.87 -0.68
CA ALA A 304 9.11 -2.73 0.21
C ALA A 304 9.81 -3.18 1.51
N ALA A 305 9.31 -4.22 2.16
CA ALA A 305 9.90 -4.75 3.39
C ALA A 305 11.29 -5.35 3.15
N THR A 306 11.47 -6.16 2.10
CA THR A 306 12.77 -6.75 1.74
C THR A 306 13.81 -5.66 1.46
N THR A 307 13.43 -4.61 0.73
CA THR A 307 14.30 -3.49 0.41
C THR A 307 14.69 -2.71 1.66
N LEU A 308 13.75 -2.47 2.59
CA LEU A 308 14.05 -1.83 3.87
C LEU A 308 15.04 -2.66 4.69
N LEU A 309 14.80 -3.96 4.82
CA LEU A 309 15.66 -4.89 5.57
C LEU A 309 17.07 -4.95 4.97
N ALA A 310 17.21 -4.95 3.64
CA ALA A 310 18.51 -4.86 2.96
C ALA A 310 19.23 -3.56 3.34
N ARG A 311 18.53 -2.41 3.34
CA ARG A 311 19.08 -1.12 3.77
C ARG A 311 19.50 -1.10 5.24
N ILE A 312 18.75 -1.74 6.13
CA ILE A 312 19.11 -1.88 7.55
C ILE A 312 20.43 -2.66 7.70
N ARG A 313 20.67 -3.68 6.85
CA ARG A 313 21.94 -4.43 6.82
C ARG A 313 23.08 -3.68 6.10
N GLY A 314 22.85 -2.45 5.62
CA GLY A 314 23.85 -1.65 4.91
C GLY A 314 24.04 -2.05 3.44
N GLU A 315 23.16 -2.86 2.87
CA GLU A 315 23.20 -3.31 1.48
C GLU A 315 22.77 -2.18 0.53
N ARG A 316 23.33 -2.16 -0.67
CA ARG A 316 22.92 -1.21 -1.71
C ARG A 316 21.64 -1.70 -2.38
N THR A 317 20.67 -0.81 -2.54
CA THR A 317 19.42 -1.07 -3.26
C THR A 317 19.12 0.04 -4.25
N PRO A 318 18.37 -0.20 -5.33
CA PRO A 318 17.87 0.85 -6.19
C PRO A 318 17.04 1.87 -5.40
N ASN A 319 17.09 3.15 -5.80
CA ASN A 319 16.26 4.18 -5.16
C ASN A 319 14.82 4.22 -5.72
N GLN A 320 14.62 3.66 -6.92
CA GLN A 320 13.31 3.56 -7.56
C GLN A 320 13.09 2.10 -8.00
N ILE A 321 12.03 1.50 -7.51
CA ILE A 321 11.58 0.16 -7.90
C ILE A 321 10.17 0.32 -8.44
N ARG A 322 9.96 -0.08 -9.70
CA ARG A 322 8.64 -0.02 -10.35
C ARG A 322 8.18 -1.41 -10.70
N LEU A 323 7.09 -1.84 -10.09
CA LEU A 323 6.45 -3.12 -10.39
C LEU A 323 5.64 -3.01 -11.69
N PRO A 324 5.43 -4.13 -12.40
CA PRO A 324 4.63 -4.15 -13.61
C PRO A 324 3.14 -3.99 -13.32
N ALA A 325 2.42 -3.35 -14.23
CA ALA A 325 0.97 -3.33 -14.32
C ALA A 325 0.53 -4.14 -15.54
N LYS A 326 -0.56 -4.90 -15.47
CA LYS A 326 -1.07 -5.75 -16.55
C LYS A 326 -2.57 -5.58 -16.71
N LEU A 327 -3.08 -5.56 -17.95
CA LEU A 327 -4.52 -5.58 -18.20
C LEU A 327 -5.11 -6.94 -17.84
N VAL A 328 -6.27 -6.91 -17.20
CA VAL A 328 -7.13 -8.07 -16.94
C VAL A 328 -8.50 -7.78 -17.53
N ILE A 329 -8.77 -8.37 -18.68
CA ILE A 329 -10.01 -8.18 -19.42
C ILE A 329 -11.04 -9.18 -18.89
N ARG A 330 -12.21 -8.67 -18.48
CA ARG A 330 -13.36 -9.44 -18.01
C ARG A 330 -14.64 -8.93 -18.69
N ASP A 331 -15.74 -8.77 -17.97
CA ASP A 331 -17.08 -8.64 -18.52
C ASP A 331 -17.61 -7.19 -18.60
N THR A 332 -16.95 -6.21 -17.92
CA THR A 332 -17.51 -4.85 -17.78
C THR A 332 -17.16 -3.88 -18.91
N VAL A 333 -16.37 -4.30 -19.90
CA VAL A 333 -16.05 -3.49 -21.08
C VAL A 333 -16.47 -4.21 -22.36
N THR A 334 -17.35 -3.59 -23.13
CA THR A 334 -17.84 -4.09 -24.43
C THR A 334 -17.87 -2.97 -25.46
N LYS A 335 -18.36 -3.24 -26.65
CA LYS A 335 -18.55 -2.18 -27.67
C LYS A 335 -19.52 -1.10 -27.18
N PRO A 336 -19.31 0.18 -27.51
CA PRO A 336 -20.17 1.26 -27.06
C PRO A 336 -21.60 1.11 -27.56
N ARG A 337 -22.58 1.49 -26.73
CA ARG A 337 -23.95 1.69 -27.18
C ARG A 337 -24.01 2.80 -28.23
N VAL A 338 -24.97 2.73 -29.13
CA VAL A 338 -25.26 3.82 -30.07
C VAL A 338 -25.89 4.98 -29.28
N ILE A 339 -25.23 6.13 -29.27
CA ILE A 339 -25.80 7.37 -28.68
C ILE A 339 -26.53 8.08 -29.83
N PRO A 340 -27.88 8.25 -29.77
CA PRO A 340 -28.62 8.98 -30.80
C PRO A 340 -28.06 10.39 -30.95
N GLY A 341 -27.79 10.82 -32.20
CA GLY A 341 -27.35 12.19 -32.51
C GLY A 341 -25.84 12.45 -32.53
N VAL A 342 -24.99 11.42 -32.32
CA VAL A 342 -23.55 11.51 -32.55
C VAL A 342 -23.20 10.64 -33.74
N PHE A 343 -23.09 11.26 -34.92
CA PHE A 343 -22.55 10.60 -36.11
C PHE A 343 -21.03 10.38 -35.94
N SER A 344 -20.59 9.22 -36.34
CA SER A 344 -19.20 8.72 -36.39
C SER A 344 -18.26 9.63 -37.18
#